data_f542c047075a05179989116185905370
#
_entry.id   f542c047075a05179989116185905370
#
_cell.length_a   1.000
_cell.length_b   1.000
_cell.length_c   1.000
_cell.angle_alpha   90.00
_cell.angle_beta   90.00
_cell.angle_gamma   90.00
#
_symmetry.space_group_name_H-M   'P 1'
#
loop_
_entity.id
_entity.type
_entity.pdbx_description
1 polymer ?
#
loop_
_entity_poly.entity_id
_entity_poly.type
_entity_poly.pdbx_seq_one_letter_code
_entity_poly.pdbx_strand_id
1 'polypeptide(L)'
;MRHLNICVAPLALVLAFGSPALGRELVYSSPVPDSHLMNSAVARRAFTHIEEQAPDTRIQLSTGGMLASFQDALASVGQGAIDGSILNFNYYPSDLAATVFLAELNAENPLEAGPAMTETMLLHCPQCLEEQKRAGVIALHNVSTDPSIIMCHDKRVETLDEFKGLKVRGLGSMAGTVAALGAVPVNIPANEVYQALQHGQIDCTAQTSSNMESFGLAEVVKYATDLPLGTSNGIAILALNRSQWDGFDAEERKVWIEAAVLATASMGVDYTETGLRIRDSAQKDKGIQYVQPDAQLSAALAAYRERERELQIQRAASRGVDNPAEIAAAYDRALEKWRGIVARIGDPAQPWDDDQRSAYEKAIRDEIFLHVPLD
;
A
#
# COMPACT_ATOMS: atom_id res chain seq x y z
N MET A 1 -86.44 -15.31 29.00
CA MET A 1 -85.06 -15.24 29.50
C MET A 1 -84.16 -15.35 28.26
N ARG A 2 -83.52 -14.21 27.83
CA ARG A 2 -82.63 -14.17 26.65
C ARG A 2 -81.21 -14.16 27.19
N HIS A 3 -80.45 -15.17 26.88
CA HIS A 3 -79.02 -15.23 27.22
C HIS A 3 -78.21 -14.47 26.18
N LEU A 4 -77.53 -13.43 26.62
CA LEU A 4 -76.61 -12.60 25.81
C LEU A 4 -75.23 -13.26 25.91
N ASN A 5 -74.71 -13.88 24.81
CA ASN A 5 -73.35 -14.41 24.75
C ASN A 5 -72.44 -13.26 24.30
N ILE A 6 -71.56 -12.83 25.19
CA ILE A 6 -70.50 -11.87 24.89
C ILE A 6 -69.26 -12.72 24.44
N CYS A 7 -68.92 -12.63 23.12
CA CYS A 7 -67.68 -13.15 22.60
C CYS A 7 -66.54 -12.14 22.91
N VAL A 8 -65.66 -12.49 23.81
CA VAL A 8 -64.38 -11.78 24.04
C VAL A 8 -63.35 -12.38 23.11
N ALA A 9 -62.93 -11.59 22.09
CA ALA A 9 -61.81 -11.94 21.21
C ALA A 9 -60.47 -11.63 21.93
N PRO A 10 -59.50 -12.57 21.99
CA PRO A 10 -58.19 -12.26 22.55
C PRO A 10 -57.39 -11.42 21.55
N LEU A 11 -56.99 -10.23 21.98
CA LEU A 11 -56.06 -9.36 21.28
C LEU A 11 -54.64 -9.92 21.47
N ALA A 12 -54.12 -10.65 20.48
CA ALA A 12 -52.75 -11.14 20.47
C ALA A 12 -51.79 -9.96 20.23
N LEU A 13 -51.13 -9.47 21.28
CA LEU A 13 -50.07 -8.52 21.21
C LEU A 13 -48.82 -9.19 20.67
N VAL A 14 -48.50 -9.02 19.37
CA VAL A 14 -47.26 -9.47 18.77
C VAL A 14 -46.13 -8.51 19.21
N LEU A 15 -45.42 -8.89 20.28
CA LEU A 15 -44.14 -8.26 20.64
C LEU A 15 -43.13 -8.67 19.57
N ALA A 16 -42.86 -7.79 18.61
CA ALA A 16 -41.67 -7.90 17.76
C ALA A 16 -40.42 -7.72 18.63
N PHE A 17 -39.86 -8.80 19.11
CA PHE A 17 -38.50 -8.80 19.62
C PHE A 17 -37.58 -8.55 18.42
N GLY A 18 -37.20 -7.28 18.20
CA GLY A 18 -36.05 -6.98 17.39
C GLY A 18 -34.85 -7.65 18.06
N SER A 19 -34.29 -8.70 17.45
CA SER A 19 -32.99 -9.23 17.85
C SER A 19 -32.02 -8.04 17.84
N PRO A 20 -31.28 -7.78 18.93
CA PRO A 20 -30.18 -6.83 18.84
C PRO A 20 -29.30 -7.31 17.69
N ALA A 21 -29.07 -6.48 16.70
CA ALA A 21 -28.03 -6.74 15.72
C ALA A 21 -26.74 -6.89 16.53
N LEU A 22 -26.20 -8.12 16.58
CA LEU A 22 -24.87 -8.35 17.14
C LEU A 22 -23.92 -7.52 16.28
N GLY A 23 -23.29 -6.53 16.89
CA GLY A 23 -22.31 -5.68 16.21
C GLY A 23 -21.27 -6.54 15.52
N ARG A 24 -20.84 -6.15 14.33
CA ARG A 24 -19.79 -6.83 13.55
C ARG A 24 -18.43 -6.53 14.16
N GLU A 25 -17.71 -7.56 14.55
CA GLU A 25 -16.33 -7.43 15.04
C GLU A 25 -15.39 -8.03 13.99
N LEU A 26 -14.46 -7.21 13.46
CA LEU A 26 -13.53 -7.62 12.42
C LEU A 26 -12.12 -7.68 13.01
N VAL A 27 -11.46 -8.81 12.86
CA VAL A 27 -10.06 -9.02 13.24
C VAL A 27 -9.16 -8.61 12.08
N TYR A 28 -8.40 -7.55 12.27
CA TYR A 28 -7.54 -6.99 11.24
C TYR A 28 -6.07 -7.10 11.63
N SER A 29 -5.24 -7.58 10.70
CA SER A 29 -3.80 -7.74 10.92
C SER A 29 -3.00 -6.67 10.20
N SER A 30 -1.90 -6.26 10.81
CA SER A 30 -0.88 -5.46 10.16
C SER A 30 0.50 -6.07 10.39
N PRO A 31 1.26 -6.36 9.31
CA PRO A 31 2.61 -6.90 9.43
C PRO A 31 3.65 -5.92 9.96
N VAL A 32 3.30 -4.62 10.04
CA VAL A 32 4.23 -3.57 10.48
C VAL A 32 3.97 -3.15 11.93
N PRO A 33 4.97 -2.58 12.63
CA PRO A 33 4.83 -2.10 14.00
C PRO A 33 3.71 -1.06 14.16
N ASP A 34 3.18 -0.91 15.35
CA ASP A 34 2.10 0.04 15.65
C ASP A 34 2.46 1.49 15.31
N SER A 35 3.72 1.87 15.55
CA SER A 35 4.26 3.20 15.23
C SER A 35 4.44 3.46 13.73
N HIS A 36 4.38 2.41 12.90
CA HIS A 36 4.57 2.56 11.45
C HIS A 36 3.47 3.43 10.84
N LEU A 37 3.84 4.32 9.89
CA LEU A 37 2.93 5.29 9.29
C LEU A 37 1.66 4.66 8.69
N MET A 38 1.76 3.46 8.12
CA MET A 38 0.60 2.70 7.63
C MET A 38 -0.44 2.44 8.73
N ASN A 39 -0.01 2.23 9.98
CA ASN A 39 -0.91 2.03 11.10
C ASN A 39 -1.30 3.35 11.76
N SER A 40 -0.29 4.14 12.18
CA SER A 40 -0.47 5.30 13.04
C SER A 40 -1.26 6.44 12.39
N ALA A 41 -1.13 6.61 11.07
CA ALA A 41 -1.84 7.66 10.33
C ALA A 41 -2.92 7.08 9.41
N VAL A 42 -2.58 6.11 8.55
CA VAL A 42 -3.45 5.70 7.45
C VAL A 42 -4.56 4.75 7.90
N ALA A 43 -4.20 3.57 8.45
CA ALA A 43 -5.18 2.55 8.83
C ALA A 43 -6.12 3.05 9.94
N ARG A 44 -5.57 3.70 10.98
CA ARG A 44 -6.39 4.22 12.08
C ARG A 44 -7.38 5.28 11.61
N ARG A 45 -6.99 6.17 10.68
CA ARG A 45 -7.91 7.16 10.11
C ARG A 45 -9.05 6.49 9.33
N ALA A 46 -8.72 5.50 8.50
CA ALA A 46 -9.71 4.74 7.75
C ALA A 46 -10.66 3.96 8.67
N PHE A 47 -10.13 3.29 9.69
CA PHE A 47 -10.93 2.50 10.64
C PHE A 47 -11.81 3.37 11.54
N THR A 48 -11.30 4.52 12.00
CA THR A 48 -12.11 5.50 12.73
C THR A 48 -13.30 5.94 11.89
N HIS A 49 -13.07 6.27 10.60
CA HIS A 49 -14.17 6.62 9.70
C HIS A 49 -15.21 5.49 9.58
N ILE A 50 -14.76 4.24 9.42
CA ILE A 50 -15.67 3.08 9.32
C ILE A 50 -16.50 2.94 10.60
N GLU A 51 -15.87 3.00 11.77
CA GLU A 51 -16.55 2.83 13.07
C GLU A 51 -17.51 3.98 13.39
N GLU A 52 -17.22 5.19 12.92
CA GLU A 52 -18.11 6.37 13.06
C GLU A 52 -19.32 6.29 12.13
N GLN A 53 -19.15 5.84 10.89
CA GLN A 53 -20.21 5.77 9.88
C GLN A 53 -21.02 4.46 9.96
N ALA A 54 -20.44 3.40 10.50
CA ALA A 54 -21.05 2.09 10.74
C ALA A 54 -20.91 1.72 12.22
N PRO A 55 -21.69 2.30 13.14
CA PRO A 55 -21.47 2.21 14.58
C PRO A 55 -21.62 0.79 15.17
N ASP A 56 -22.22 -0.12 14.42
CA ASP A 56 -22.28 -1.55 14.77
C ASP A 56 -21.04 -2.34 14.33
N THR A 57 -20.07 -1.70 13.65
CA THR A 57 -18.80 -2.30 13.25
C THR A 57 -17.70 -1.90 14.24
N ARG A 58 -16.85 -2.87 14.60
CA ARG A 58 -15.62 -2.67 15.39
C ARG A 58 -14.46 -3.36 14.70
N ILE A 59 -13.30 -2.69 14.63
CA ILE A 59 -12.11 -3.23 13.98
C ILE A 59 -11.01 -3.42 15.02
N GLN A 60 -10.67 -4.66 15.31
CA GLN A 60 -9.56 -5.02 16.18
C GLN A 60 -8.26 -5.09 15.36
N LEU A 61 -7.47 -4.03 15.37
CA LEU A 61 -6.17 -4.00 14.69
C LEU A 61 -5.08 -4.64 15.54
N SER A 62 -4.52 -5.75 15.07
CA SER A 62 -3.34 -6.40 15.60
C SER A 62 -2.12 -6.05 14.75
N THR A 63 -1.09 -5.44 15.35
CA THR A 63 0.08 -4.91 14.64
C THR A 63 1.33 -5.79 14.83
N GLY A 64 2.41 -5.49 14.11
CA GLY A 64 3.72 -6.15 14.27
C GLY A 64 3.77 -7.58 13.76
N GLY A 65 2.84 -7.99 12.90
CA GLY A 65 2.84 -9.34 12.34
C GLY A 65 2.41 -10.43 13.32
N MET A 66 1.77 -10.06 14.44
CA MET A 66 1.38 -11.02 15.49
C MET A 66 0.36 -12.07 15.01
N LEU A 67 -0.54 -11.72 14.09
CA LEU A 67 -1.53 -12.65 13.52
C LEU A 67 -1.09 -13.20 12.16
N ALA A 68 -0.42 -12.38 11.36
CA ALA A 68 0.09 -12.78 10.05
C ALA A 68 1.30 -11.95 9.66
N SER A 69 2.36 -12.61 9.16
CA SER A 69 3.53 -11.96 8.58
C SER A 69 3.21 -11.38 7.19
N PHE A 70 4.14 -10.65 6.60
CA PHE A 70 3.99 -10.19 5.20
C PHE A 70 3.76 -11.34 4.22
N GLN A 71 4.37 -12.50 4.45
CA GLN A 71 4.28 -13.66 3.58
C GLN A 71 2.96 -14.44 3.78
N ASP A 72 2.42 -14.45 5.00
CA ASP A 72 1.26 -15.26 5.37
C ASP A 72 -0.06 -14.51 5.25
N ALA A 73 -0.02 -13.17 5.19
CA ALA A 73 -1.23 -12.33 5.31
C ALA A 73 -2.24 -12.61 4.20
N LEU A 74 -1.82 -12.79 2.94
CA LEU A 74 -2.74 -13.11 1.84
C LEU A 74 -3.53 -14.40 2.11
N ALA A 75 -2.82 -15.47 2.48
CA ALA A 75 -3.44 -16.76 2.76
C ALA A 75 -4.33 -16.70 4.01
N SER A 76 -3.90 -16.01 5.07
CA SER A 76 -4.66 -15.85 6.31
C SER A 76 -5.98 -15.12 6.09
N VAL A 77 -5.98 -14.04 5.29
CA VAL A 77 -7.20 -13.32 4.90
C VAL A 77 -8.06 -14.19 3.98
N GLY A 78 -7.48 -14.77 2.92
CA GLY A 78 -8.21 -15.52 1.92
C GLY A 78 -8.92 -16.77 2.48
N GLN A 79 -8.31 -17.40 3.50
CA GLN A 79 -8.89 -18.57 4.20
C GLN A 79 -9.86 -18.18 5.33
N GLY A 80 -10.01 -16.89 5.63
CA GLY A 80 -10.87 -16.40 6.71
C GLY A 80 -10.34 -16.66 8.12
N ALA A 81 -9.03 -16.86 8.28
CA ALA A 81 -8.41 -16.95 9.61
C ALA A 81 -8.38 -15.56 10.30
N ILE A 82 -8.36 -14.50 9.52
CA ILE A 82 -8.55 -13.10 9.90
C ILE A 82 -9.45 -12.43 8.85
N ASP A 83 -10.15 -11.37 9.24
CA ASP A 83 -11.13 -10.71 8.38
C ASP A 83 -10.49 -9.73 7.38
N GLY A 84 -9.32 -9.20 7.71
CA GLY A 84 -8.56 -8.32 6.84
C GLY A 84 -7.11 -8.15 7.24
N SER A 85 -6.32 -7.59 6.34
CA SER A 85 -4.90 -7.28 6.61
C SER A 85 -4.38 -6.15 5.71
N ILE A 86 -3.34 -5.47 6.18
CA ILE A 86 -2.48 -4.71 5.28
C ILE A 86 -1.70 -5.72 4.44
N LEU A 87 -1.84 -5.64 3.11
CA LEU A 87 -1.11 -6.48 2.16
C LEU A 87 -0.04 -5.65 1.43
N ASN A 88 1.09 -6.29 1.17
CA ASN A 88 2.04 -5.81 0.16
C ASN A 88 2.13 -6.88 -0.93
N PHE A 89 1.57 -6.60 -2.09
CA PHE A 89 1.42 -7.56 -3.19
C PHE A 89 2.75 -8.14 -3.67
N ASN A 90 3.85 -7.40 -3.52
CA ASN A 90 5.17 -7.86 -3.95
C ASN A 90 5.66 -9.15 -3.24
N TYR A 91 5.00 -9.57 -2.15
CA TYR A 91 5.28 -10.84 -1.48
C TYR A 91 4.57 -12.04 -2.11
N TYR A 92 3.65 -11.84 -3.07
CA TYR A 92 2.78 -12.88 -3.62
C TYR A 92 2.86 -13.04 -5.15
N PRO A 93 4.08 -13.09 -5.76
CA PRO A 93 4.21 -13.07 -7.22
C PRO A 93 3.63 -14.32 -7.93
N SER A 94 3.44 -15.41 -7.19
CA SER A 94 2.83 -16.64 -7.71
C SER A 94 1.29 -16.62 -7.70
N ASP A 95 0.71 -15.90 -6.74
CA ASP A 95 -0.74 -15.88 -6.54
C ASP A 95 -1.41 -14.68 -7.23
N LEU A 96 -0.69 -13.57 -7.33
CA LEU A 96 -1.18 -12.27 -7.79
C LEU A 96 -0.28 -11.68 -8.90
N ALA A 97 0.02 -12.46 -9.94
CA ALA A 97 1.03 -12.11 -10.95
C ALA A 97 0.76 -10.78 -11.66
N ALA A 98 -0.48 -10.49 -12.06
CA ALA A 98 -0.86 -9.23 -12.71
C ALA A 98 -0.88 -8.07 -11.72
N THR A 99 -1.36 -8.30 -10.49
CA THR A 99 -1.36 -7.30 -9.43
C THR A 99 0.07 -6.92 -9.03
N VAL A 100 0.98 -7.89 -8.94
CA VAL A 100 2.41 -7.67 -8.69
C VAL A 100 3.06 -6.95 -9.87
N PHE A 101 2.75 -7.34 -11.11
CA PHE A 101 3.25 -6.62 -12.28
C PHE A 101 2.86 -5.14 -12.24
N LEU A 102 1.60 -4.82 -11.94
CA LEU A 102 1.16 -3.44 -11.76
C LEU A 102 1.96 -2.72 -10.66
N ALA A 103 2.21 -3.40 -9.53
CA ALA A 103 3.02 -2.86 -8.43
C ALA A 103 4.51 -2.66 -8.79
N GLU A 104 5.03 -3.40 -9.77
CA GLU A 104 6.40 -3.24 -10.28
C GLU A 104 6.54 -2.01 -11.20
N LEU A 105 5.42 -1.45 -11.71
CA LEU A 105 5.46 -0.26 -12.60
C LEU A 105 5.86 0.97 -11.80
N ASN A 106 7.01 1.53 -12.12
CA ASN A 106 7.66 2.57 -11.33
C ASN A 106 7.11 3.97 -11.59
N ALA A 107 7.15 4.83 -10.58
CA ALA A 107 6.88 6.26 -10.66
C ALA A 107 7.80 7.02 -9.68
N GLU A 108 7.77 8.33 -9.73
CA GLU A 108 8.64 9.18 -8.89
C GLU A 108 7.89 9.82 -7.72
N ASN A 109 6.57 9.96 -7.83
CA ASN A 109 5.76 10.68 -6.87
C ASN A 109 4.58 9.81 -6.37
N PRO A 110 4.45 9.56 -5.06
CA PRO A 110 3.37 8.73 -4.52
C PRO A 110 1.98 9.36 -4.66
N LEU A 111 1.87 10.70 -4.72
CA LEU A 111 0.60 11.41 -4.96
C LEU A 111 0.03 11.13 -6.36
N GLU A 112 0.89 10.80 -7.32
CA GLU A 112 0.51 10.44 -8.68
C GLU A 112 0.36 8.91 -8.81
N ALA A 113 1.33 8.17 -8.29
CA ALA A 113 1.44 6.73 -8.44
C ALA A 113 0.32 5.96 -7.72
N GLY A 114 0.01 6.32 -6.46
CA GLY A 114 -0.99 5.63 -5.64
C GLY A 114 -2.37 5.60 -6.30
N PRO A 115 -2.97 6.76 -6.64
CA PRO A 115 -4.25 6.77 -7.31
C PRO A 115 -4.20 6.18 -8.73
N ALA A 116 -3.10 6.36 -9.50
CA ALA A 116 -2.96 5.75 -10.81
C ALA A 116 -2.95 4.21 -10.74
N MET A 117 -2.28 3.63 -9.75
CA MET A 117 -2.30 2.19 -9.50
C MET A 117 -3.67 1.69 -9.04
N THR A 118 -4.32 2.42 -8.14
CA THR A 118 -5.66 2.10 -7.65
C THR A 118 -6.65 2.11 -8.82
N GLU A 119 -6.66 3.15 -9.63
CA GLU A 119 -7.49 3.26 -10.83
C GLU A 119 -7.24 2.12 -11.81
N THR A 120 -5.97 1.85 -12.12
CA THR A 120 -5.62 0.78 -13.05
C THR A 120 -6.05 -0.59 -12.53
N MET A 121 -5.81 -0.87 -11.25
CA MET A 121 -6.19 -2.14 -10.63
C MET A 121 -7.71 -2.36 -10.66
N LEU A 122 -8.47 -1.34 -10.27
CA LEU A 122 -9.92 -1.47 -10.08
C LEU A 122 -10.72 -1.34 -11.39
N LEU A 123 -10.26 -0.52 -12.34
CA LEU A 123 -11.01 -0.18 -13.54
C LEU A 123 -10.43 -0.75 -14.83
N HIS A 124 -9.15 -1.11 -14.86
CA HIS A 124 -8.44 -1.46 -16.10
C HIS A 124 -7.63 -2.76 -16.05
N CYS A 125 -7.69 -3.52 -14.94
CA CYS A 125 -6.99 -4.78 -14.78
C CYS A 125 -7.94 -5.90 -14.32
N PRO A 126 -8.78 -6.46 -15.22
CA PRO A 126 -9.68 -7.55 -14.86
C PRO A 126 -8.94 -8.76 -14.28
N GLN A 127 -7.74 -9.09 -14.78
CA GLN A 127 -6.93 -10.17 -14.26
C GLN A 127 -6.51 -9.92 -12.79
N CYS A 128 -6.20 -8.65 -12.41
CA CYS A 128 -5.89 -8.32 -11.03
C CYS A 128 -7.06 -8.66 -10.09
N LEU A 129 -8.29 -8.34 -10.50
CA LEU A 129 -9.49 -8.62 -9.70
C LEU A 129 -9.79 -10.12 -9.62
N GLU A 130 -9.60 -10.87 -10.72
CA GLU A 130 -9.78 -12.31 -10.74
C GLU A 130 -8.73 -13.06 -9.91
N GLU A 131 -7.49 -12.58 -9.89
CA GLU A 131 -6.44 -13.11 -9.01
C GLU A 131 -6.81 -12.94 -7.55
N GLN A 132 -7.23 -11.75 -7.14
CA GLN A 132 -7.68 -11.46 -5.79
C GLN A 132 -8.89 -12.32 -5.40
N LYS A 133 -9.86 -12.46 -6.30
CA LYS A 133 -11.03 -13.32 -6.10
C LYS A 133 -10.65 -14.77 -5.89
N ARG A 134 -9.72 -15.32 -6.68
CA ARG A 134 -9.19 -16.68 -6.50
C ARG A 134 -8.46 -16.86 -5.19
N ALA A 135 -7.74 -15.82 -4.74
CA ALA A 135 -7.06 -15.79 -3.45
C ALA A 135 -8.04 -15.61 -2.27
N GLY A 136 -9.34 -15.42 -2.50
CA GLY A 136 -10.35 -15.22 -1.47
C GLY A 136 -10.28 -13.85 -0.80
N VAL A 137 -9.71 -12.85 -1.47
CA VAL A 137 -9.55 -11.49 -0.93
C VAL A 137 -10.16 -10.44 -1.86
N ILE A 138 -10.41 -9.26 -1.31
CA ILE A 138 -10.65 -8.03 -2.05
C ILE A 138 -9.76 -6.94 -1.47
N ALA A 139 -8.99 -6.27 -2.32
CA ALA A 139 -8.23 -5.09 -1.97
C ALA A 139 -8.88 -3.86 -2.60
N LEU A 140 -9.25 -2.89 -1.76
CA LEU A 140 -9.98 -1.71 -2.19
C LEU A 140 -9.10 -0.65 -2.85
N HIS A 141 -7.78 -0.78 -2.72
CA HIS A 141 -6.82 0.13 -3.35
C HIS A 141 -5.43 -0.52 -3.51
N ASN A 142 -4.58 0.12 -4.31
CA ASN A 142 -3.18 -0.22 -4.50
C ASN A 142 -2.38 1.09 -4.47
N VAL A 143 -1.65 1.33 -3.39
CA VAL A 143 -1.02 2.63 -3.13
C VAL A 143 0.49 2.55 -3.06
N SER A 144 1.11 3.72 -2.96
CA SER A 144 2.56 3.92 -3.06
C SER A 144 3.09 4.65 -1.83
N THR A 145 4.38 4.42 -1.52
CA THR A 145 5.14 5.17 -0.52
C THR A 145 6.03 6.22 -1.18
N ASP A 146 6.73 7.03 -0.38
CA ASP A 146 7.79 7.91 -0.85
C ASP A 146 8.88 7.13 -1.63
N PRO A 147 9.68 7.80 -2.47
CA PRO A 147 10.72 7.12 -3.25
C PRO A 147 11.73 6.39 -2.37
N SER A 148 12.09 5.20 -2.82
CA SER A 148 13.18 4.42 -2.22
C SER A 148 14.53 5.08 -2.53
N ILE A 149 15.45 4.99 -1.56
CA ILE A 149 16.85 5.39 -1.69
C ILE A 149 17.75 4.26 -1.20
N ILE A 150 19.04 4.33 -1.50
CA ILE A 150 20.04 3.40 -0.99
C ILE A 150 20.46 3.85 0.41
N MET A 151 20.26 2.99 1.42
CA MET A 151 20.65 3.23 2.81
C MET A 151 21.58 2.13 3.27
N CYS A 152 22.75 2.50 3.79
CA CYS A 152 23.82 1.56 4.13
C CYS A 152 24.27 1.69 5.60
N HIS A 153 24.64 0.55 6.21
CA HIS A 153 25.15 0.52 7.59
C HIS A 153 26.51 1.20 7.71
N ASP A 154 27.50 0.76 6.91
CA ASP A 154 28.89 1.22 6.98
C ASP A 154 29.53 1.49 5.60
N LYS A 155 28.77 1.37 4.52
CA LYS A 155 29.23 1.59 3.15
C LYS A 155 28.79 2.97 2.67
N ARG A 156 29.75 3.77 2.20
CA ARG A 156 29.50 5.02 1.51
C ARG A 156 29.39 4.71 0.02
N VAL A 157 28.27 4.96 -0.59
CA VAL A 157 28.01 4.66 -2.00
C VAL A 157 27.75 5.96 -2.76
N GLU A 158 28.75 6.41 -3.49
CA GLU A 158 28.68 7.59 -4.37
C GLU A 158 28.89 7.19 -5.83
N THR A 159 29.55 6.08 -6.07
CA THR A 159 29.95 5.61 -7.41
C THR A 159 29.37 4.24 -7.72
N LEU A 160 29.28 3.95 -9.02
CA LEU A 160 28.82 2.62 -9.48
C LEU A 160 29.78 1.49 -9.03
N ASP A 161 31.09 1.79 -8.96
CA ASP A 161 32.08 0.78 -8.54
C ASP A 161 31.96 0.46 -7.06
N GLU A 162 31.64 1.41 -6.20
CA GLU A 162 31.38 1.19 -4.77
C GLU A 162 30.08 0.38 -4.53
N PHE A 163 29.11 0.43 -5.46
CA PHE A 163 27.87 -0.32 -5.36
C PHE A 163 27.98 -1.76 -5.84
N LYS A 164 28.95 -2.06 -6.71
CA LYS A 164 29.14 -3.42 -7.28
C LYS A 164 29.41 -4.45 -6.20
N GLY A 165 28.64 -5.55 -6.28
CA GLY A 165 28.82 -6.73 -5.41
C GLY A 165 28.31 -6.53 -3.97
N LEU A 166 27.84 -5.36 -3.57
CA LEU A 166 27.19 -5.17 -2.27
C LEU A 166 25.90 -6.01 -2.20
N LYS A 167 25.65 -6.59 -1.04
CA LYS A 167 24.39 -7.25 -0.74
C LYS A 167 23.36 -6.19 -0.38
N VAL A 168 22.42 -5.92 -1.28
CA VAL A 168 21.44 -4.85 -1.10
C VAL A 168 20.04 -5.44 -1.05
N ARG A 169 19.32 -5.19 0.04
CA ARG A 169 17.92 -5.59 0.11
C ARG A 169 17.11 -4.80 -0.91
N GLY A 170 16.35 -5.52 -1.75
CA GLY A 170 15.38 -4.96 -2.69
C GLY A 170 14.18 -5.89 -2.84
N LEU A 171 12.98 -5.33 -2.89
CA LEU A 171 11.73 -6.06 -3.11
C LEU A 171 11.05 -5.54 -4.37
N GLY A 172 10.37 -6.42 -5.13
CA GLY A 172 9.68 -6.04 -6.36
C GLY A 172 10.63 -5.41 -7.39
N SER A 173 10.26 -4.26 -7.94
CA SER A 173 11.07 -3.50 -8.92
C SER A 173 12.44 -3.11 -8.38
N MET A 174 12.56 -2.83 -7.08
CA MET A 174 13.83 -2.44 -6.46
C MET A 174 14.91 -3.52 -6.57
N ALA A 175 14.54 -4.80 -6.54
CA ALA A 175 15.49 -5.89 -6.75
C ALA A 175 16.10 -5.84 -8.17
N GLY A 176 15.30 -5.52 -9.18
CA GLY A 176 15.75 -5.32 -10.56
C GLY A 176 16.68 -4.11 -10.70
N THR A 177 16.32 -2.99 -10.08
CA THR A 177 17.11 -1.76 -10.06
C THR A 177 18.47 -1.99 -9.41
N VAL A 178 18.48 -2.61 -8.22
CA VAL A 178 19.70 -2.98 -7.49
C VAL A 178 20.64 -3.87 -8.34
N ALA A 179 20.07 -4.91 -8.98
CA ALA A 179 20.84 -5.80 -9.85
C ALA A 179 21.41 -5.07 -11.08
N ALA A 180 20.64 -4.18 -11.69
CA ALA A 180 21.05 -3.39 -12.86
C ALA A 180 22.21 -2.43 -12.55
N LEU A 181 22.30 -1.96 -11.30
CA LEU A 181 23.40 -1.13 -10.80
C LEU A 181 24.61 -1.97 -10.34
N GLY A 182 24.56 -3.30 -10.45
CA GLY A 182 25.68 -4.21 -10.19
C GLY A 182 25.79 -4.75 -8.77
N ALA A 183 24.84 -4.44 -7.89
CA ALA A 183 24.77 -5.04 -6.57
C ALA A 183 24.08 -6.43 -6.61
N VAL A 184 24.16 -7.17 -5.52
CA VAL A 184 23.52 -8.48 -5.34
C VAL A 184 22.18 -8.24 -4.58
N PRO A 185 21.02 -8.39 -5.22
CA PRO A 185 19.76 -8.23 -4.55
C PRO A 185 19.50 -9.34 -3.53
N VAL A 186 19.05 -8.95 -2.34
CA VAL A 186 18.67 -9.88 -1.26
C VAL A 186 17.21 -9.64 -0.92
N ASN A 187 16.40 -10.71 -0.94
CA ASN A 187 14.97 -10.64 -0.62
C ASN A 187 14.74 -11.08 0.82
N ILE A 188 14.54 -10.11 1.71
CA ILE A 188 14.12 -10.31 3.11
C ILE A 188 12.97 -9.39 3.44
N PRO A 189 12.09 -9.75 4.41
CA PRO A 189 10.99 -8.92 4.86
C PRO A 189 11.46 -7.57 5.39
N ALA A 190 10.62 -6.54 5.25
CA ALA A 190 10.99 -5.18 5.65
C ALA A 190 11.28 -5.05 7.16
N ASN A 191 10.57 -5.79 8.00
CA ASN A 191 10.75 -5.81 9.45
C ASN A 191 12.03 -6.54 9.92
N GLU A 192 12.71 -7.28 9.05
CA GLU A 192 13.98 -7.97 9.35
C GLU A 192 15.21 -7.13 8.95
N VAL A 193 15.03 -6.06 8.19
CA VAL A 193 16.11 -5.25 7.61
C VAL A 193 17.01 -4.63 8.68
N TYR A 194 16.45 -4.15 9.79
CA TYR A 194 17.22 -3.58 10.89
C TYR A 194 18.30 -4.58 11.38
N GLN A 195 17.87 -5.79 11.69
CA GLN A 195 18.79 -6.83 12.19
C GLN A 195 19.77 -7.29 11.11
N ALA A 196 19.30 -7.41 9.87
CA ALA A 196 20.15 -7.82 8.76
C ALA A 196 21.27 -6.80 8.46
N LEU A 197 21.00 -5.49 8.56
CA LEU A 197 22.03 -4.43 8.50
C LEU A 197 22.97 -4.50 9.69
N GLN A 198 22.43 -4.59 10.91
CA GLN A 198 23.22 -4.62 12.14
C GLN A 198 24.19 -5.80 12.20
N HIS A 199 23.78 -6.97 11.69
CA HIS A 199 24.60 -8.20 11.68
C HIS A 199 25.42 -8.39 10.40
N GLY A 200 25.39 -7.44 9.45
CA GLY A 200 26.14 -7.53 8.20
C GLY A 200 25.67 -8.65 7.25
N GLN A 201 24.43 -9.10 7.40
CA GLN A 201 23.79 -10.03 6.46
C GLN A 201 23.55 -9.35 5.10
N ILE A 202 23.23 -8.05 5.14
CA ILE A 202 23.18 -7.14 4.00
C ILE A 202 24.05 -5.92 4.30
N ASP A 203 24.62 -5.33 3.25
CA ASP A 203 25.42 -4.10 3.33
C ASP A 203 24.52 -2.86 3.32
N CYS A 204 23.48 -2.88 2.47
CA CYS A 204 22.56 -1.79 2.26
C CYS A 204 21.13 -2.28 2.05
N THR A 205 20.19 -1.34 2.06
CA THR A 205 18.80 -1.57 1.69
C THR A 205 18.32 -0.50 0.71
N ALA A 206 17.52 -0.91 -0.30
CA ALA A 206 16.75 -0.01 -1.15
C ALA A 206 15.32 0.04 -0.62
N GLN A 207 15.02 1.05 0.17
CA GLN A 207 13.72 1.27 0.81
C GLN A 207 13.40 2.76 0.88
N THR A 208 12.15 3.08 1.21
CA THR A 208 11.69 4.44 1.40
C THR A 208 12.37 5.10 2.60
N SER A 209 12.63 6.39 2.52
CA SER A 209 13.29 7.13 3.61
C SER A 209 12.46 7.14 4.90
N SER A 210 11.13 7.10 4.80
CA SER A 210 10.22 6.98 5.95
C SER A 210 10.48 5.75 6.83
N ASN A 211 11.10 4.70 6.29
CA ASN A 211 11.50 3.52 7.05
C ASN A 211 12.64 3.77 8.03
N MET A 212 13.38 4.87 7.90
CA MET A 212 14.35 5.29 8.92
C MET A 212 13.67 5.46 10.29
N GLU A 213 12.45 5.99 10.30
CA GLU A 213 11.65 6.16 11.52
C GLU A 213 10.79 4.92 11.78
N SER A 214 10.00 4.49 10.79
CA SER A 214 8.97 3.45 10.95
C SER A 214 9.52 2.07 11.33
N PHE A 215 10.74 1.73 10.91
CA PHE A 215 11.45 0.50 11.26
C PHE A 215 12.73 0.74 12.07
N GLY A 216 12.93 1.98 12.55
CA GLY A 216 14.09 2.34 13.36
C GLY A 216 15.43 2.26 12.60
N LEU A 217 15.43 2.26 11.26
CA LEU A 217 16.66 2.11 10.47
C LEU A 217 17.66 3.23 10.71
N ALA A 218 17.20 4.42 11.16
CA ALA A 218 18.08 5.54 11.52
C ALA A 218 19.08 5.20 12.63
N GLU A 219 18.88 4.14 13.42
CA GLU A 219 19.80 3.70 14.47
C GLU A 219 20.98 2.88 13.90
N VAL A 220 20.83 2.29 12.72
CA VAL A 220 21.83 1.38 12.11
C VAL A 220 22.38 1.88 10.76
N VAL A 221 21.69 2.80 10.10
CA VAL A 221 22.13 3.44 8.85
C VAL A 221 23.09 4.57 9.17
N LYS A 222 24.21 4.65 8.47
CA LYS A 222 25.18 5.76 8.55
C LYS A 222 25.24 6.58 7.26
N TYR A 223 24.96 5.96 6.13
CA TYR A 223 25.03 6.62 4.81
C TYR A 223 23.74 6.40 4.04
N ALA A 224 23.25 7.43 3.41
CA ALA A 224 22.12 7.40 2.48
C ALA A 224 22.54 8.05 1.17
N THR A 225 22.43 7.35 0.04
CA THR A 225 22.71 7.93 -1.26
C THR A 225 21.49 8.68 -1.75
N ASP A 226 21.66 9.96 -2.05
CA ASP A 226 20.59 10.85 -2.54
C ASP A 226 20.31 10.58 -4.03
N LEU A 227 19.84 9.37 -4.28
CA LEU A 227 19.49 8.84 -5.59
C LEU A 227 18.09 8.19 -5.50
N PRO A 228 17.03 8.91 -5.88
CA PRO A 228 15.68 8.36 -5.88
C PRO A 228 15.56 7.18 -6.86
N LEU A 229 15.21 6.00 -6.34
CA LEU A 229 15.04 4.76 -7.11
C LEU A 229 13.60 4.54 -7.58
N GLY A 230 12.72 5.49 -7.31
CA GLY A 230 11.28 5.39 -7.56
C GLY A 230 10.48 4.96 -6.32
N THR A 231 9.16 5.10 -6.41
CA THR A 231 8.21 4.76 -5.35
C THR A 231 8.20 3.26 -5.06
N SER A 232 7.91 2.87 -3.83
CA SER A 232 7.59 1.49 -3.49
C SER A 232 6.07 1.32 -3.52
N ASN A 233 5.60 0.44 -4.39
CA ASN A 233 4.19 0.30 -4.73
C ASN A 233 3.66 -1.08 -4.32
N GLY A 234 2.36 -1.29 -4.49
CA GLY A 234 1.76 -2.61 -4.26
C GLY A 234 1.24 -2.79 -2.84
N ILE A 235 0.79 -1.72 -2.20
CA ILE A 235 0.29 -1.76 -0.83
C ILE A 235 -1.22 -1.58 -0.83
N ALA A 236 -1.93 -2.47 -0.14
CA ALA A 236 -3.33 -2.31 0.21
C ALA A 236 -3.47 -2.22 1.73
N ILE A 237 -3.88 -1.05 2.22
CA ILE A 237 -4.20 -0.87 3.64
C ILE A 237 -5.53 -1.55 3.96
N LEU A 238 -6.50 -1.46 3.05
CA LEU A 238 -7.82 -2.06 3.16
C LEU A 238 -7.92 -3.26 2.21
N ALA A 239 -7.53 -4.43 2.71
CA ALA A 239 -7.76 -5.72 2.07
C ALA A 239 -8.54 -6.63 3.01
N LEU A 240 -9.64 -7.18 2.52
CA LEU A 240 -10.61 -7.96 3.30
C LEU A 240 -10.73 -9.39 2.77
N ASN A 241 -11.15 -10.29 3.64
CA ASN A 241 -11.68 -11.57 3.21
C ASN A 241 -12.89 -11.34 2.28
N ARG A 242 -12.91 -12.03 1.15
CA ARG A 242 -13.96 -11.85 0.13
C ARG A 242 -15.36 -12.12 0.67
N SER A 243 -15.53 -13.14 1.53
CA SER A 243 -16.82 -13.47 2.11
C SER A 243 -17.33 -12.40 3.07
N GLN A 244 -16.43 -11.69 3.77
CA GLN A 244 -16.81 -10.54 4.60
C GLN A 244 -17.36 -9.41 3.72
N TRP A 245 -16.65 -9.08 2.64
CA TRP A 245 -17.10 -8.07 1.68
C TRP A 245 -18.45 -8.41 1.03
N ASP A 246 -18.61 -9.66 0.60
CA ASP A 246 -19.85 -10.13 -0.03
C ASP A 246 -21.03 -10.11 0.96
N GLY A 247 -20.76 -10.20 2.26
CA GLY A 247 -21.73 -10.06 3.34
C GLY A 247 -22.11 -8.63 3.72
N PHE A 248 -21.41 -7.62 3.18
CA PHE A 248 -21.77 -6.21 3.41
C PHE A 248 -22.94 -5.81 2.54
N ASP A 249 -23.84 -5.01 3.10
CA ASP A 249 -24.86 -4.36 2.29
C ASP A 249 -24.29 -3.14 1.51
N ALA A 250 -25.13 -2.51 0.69
CA ALA A 250 -24.70 -1.42 -0.17
C ALA A 250 -24.23 -0.17 0.63
N GLU A 251 -24.81 0.09 1.79
CA GLU A 251 -24.43 1.24 2.62
C GLU A 251 -23.11 0.94 3.35
N GLU A 252 -22.93 -0.28 3.88
CA GLU A 252 -21.65 -0.72 4.45
C GLU A 252 -20.52 -0.64 3.41
N ARG A 253 -20.74 -1.13 2.18
CA ARG A 253 -19.75 -1.03 1.09
C ARG A 253 -19.37 0.41 0.77
N LYS A 254 -20.32 1.34 0.77
CA LYS A 254 -20.04 2.78 0.59
C LYS A 254 -19.12 3.33 1.68
N VAL A 255 -19.35 2.95 2.94
CA VAL A 255 -18.48 3.36 4.06
C VAL A 255 -17.05 2.85 3.86
N TRP A 256 -16.87 1.60 3.45
CA TRP A 256 -15.56 1.03 3.17
C TRP A 256 -14.87 1.68 1.95
N ILE A 257 -15.64 1.99 0.91
CA ILE A 257 -15.13 2.73 -0.26
C ILE A 257 -14.67 4.13 0.14
N GLU A 258 -15.42 4.83 0.97
CA GLU A 258 -15.00 6.14 1.46
C GLU A 258 -13.75 6.05 2.33
N ALA A 259 -13.64 5.03 3.17
CA ALA A 259 -12.41 4.74 3.91
C ALA A 259 -11.21 4.46 2.98
N ALA A 260 -11.45 3.81 1.82
CA ALA A 260 -10.40 3.59 0.82
C ALA A 260 -9.98 4.88 0.12
N VAL A 261 -10.89 5.84 -0.12
CA VAL A 261 -10.55 7.20 -0.57
C VAL A 261 -9.59 7.85 0.43
N LEU A 262 -9.97 7.87 1.72
CA LEU A 262 -9.17 8.47 2.79
C LEU A 262 -7.79 7.80 2.91
N ALA A 263 -7.75 6.47 2.87
CA ALA A 263 -6.49 5.72 2.96
C ALA A 263 -5.57 5.97 1.75
N THR A 264 -6.14 6.04 0.54
CA THR A 264 -5.38 6.34 -0.69
C THR A 264 -4.78 7.74 -0.63
N ALA A 265 -5.56 8.74 -0.21
CA ALA A 265 -5.09 10.11 -0.04
C ALA A 265 -4.01 10.22 1.02
N SER A 266 -4.24 9.64 2.22
CA SER A 266 -3.27 9.66 3.33
C SER A 266 -1.96 8.98 2.95
N MET A 267 -1.97 7.85 2.23
CA MET A 267 -0.74 7.22 1.77
C MET A 267 0.11 8.17 0.90
N GLY A 268 -0.49 8.86 -0.05
CA GLY A 268 0.24 9.82 -0.89
C GLY A 268 0.79 11.00 -0.10
N VAL A 269 -0.08 11.66 0.65
CA VAL A 269 0.25 12.92 1.34
C VAL A 269 1.17 12.67 2.54
N ASP A 270 0.79 11.77 3.46
CA ASP A 270 1.54 11.58 4.71
C ASP A 270 2.91 10.96 4.47
N TYR A 271 3.06 10.09 3.45
CA TYR A 271 4.38 9.57 3.05
C TYR A 271 5.26 10.62 2.38
N THR A 272 4.70 11.48 1.53
CA THR A 272 5.44 12.60 0.94
C THR A 272 5.98 13.52 2.03
N GLU A 273 5.14 13.98 2.94
CA GLU A 273 5.52 14.89 4.03
C GLU A 273 6.50 14.24 5.02
N THR A 274 6.28 12.97 5.35
CA THR A 274 7.18 12.22 6.22
C THR A 274 8.55 12.05 5.57
N GLY A 275 8.61 11.71 4.28
CA GLY A 275 9.86 11.61 3.54
C GLY A 275 10.67 12.91 3.55
N LEU A 276 10.00 14.05 3.31
CA LEU A 276 10.63 15.39 3.37
C LEU A 276 11.17 15.69 4.76
N ARG A 277 10.39 15.46 5.82
CA ARG A 277 10.77 15.69 7.21
C ARG A 277 11.93 14.82 7.66
N ILE A 278 11.90 13.52 7.34
CA ILE A 278 12.91 12.55 7.79
C ILE A 278 14.25 12.84 7.16
N ARG A 279 14.31 13.25 5.90
CA ARG A 279 15.57 13.64 5.27
C ARG A 279 16.33 14.68 6.10
N ASP A 280 15.61 15.70 6.59
CA ASP A 280 16.20 16.77 7.39
C ASP A 280 16.57 16.29 8.80
N SER A 281 15.67 15.56 9.49
CA SER A 281 15.89 15.10 10.86
C SER A 281 16.97 14.03 10.95
N ALA A 282 17.05 13.10 10.00
CA ALA A 282 18.06 12.05 9.96
C ALA A 282 19.49 12.62 9.88
N GLN A 283 19.69 13.68 9.13
CA GLN A 283 20.96 14.40 9.08
C GLN A 283 21.28 15.09 10.39
N LYS A 284 20.32 15.89 10.92
CA LYS A 284 20.55 16.74 12.08
C LYS A 284 20.64 15.97 13.40
N ASP A 285 19.73 15.00 13.59
CA ASP A 285 19.50 14.37 14.89
C ASP A 285 20.23 13.02 15.02
N LYS A 286 20.44 12.30 13.90
CA LYS A 286 21.07 10.97 13.86
C LYS A 286 22.43 10.95 13.19
N GLY A 287 22.87 12.06 12.58
CA GLY A 287 24.17 12.17 11.93
C GLY A 287 24.31 11.31 10.67
N ILE A 288 23.21 10.91 10.05
CA ILE A 288 23.22 10.14 8.80
C ILE A 288 23.77 11.05 7.69
N GLN A 289 24.78 10.55 6.98
CA GLN A 289 25.39 11.30 5.89
C GLN A 289 24.65 11.01 4.58
N TYR A 290 23.94 12.01 4.06
CA TYR A 290 23.43 11.97 2.70
C TYR A 290 24.55 12.28 1.73
N VAL A 291 24.86 11.33 0.85
CA VAL A 291 25.92 11.45 -0.15
C VAL A 291 25.32 11.59 -1.55
N GLN A 292 25.99 12.37 -2.41
CA GLN A 292 25.52 12.57 -3.77
C GLN A 292 26.07 11.49 -4.69
N PRO A 293 25.23 10.90 -5.57
CA PRO A 293 25.72 9.96 -6.58
C PRO A 293 26.59 10.69 -7.61
N ASP A 294 27.62 10.03 -8.09
CA ASP A 294 28.39 10.51 -9.22
C ASP A 294 27.58 10.44 -10.54
N ALA A 295 28.15 11.04 -11.60
CA ALA A 295 27.52 11.04 -12.91
C ALA A 295 27.36 9.62 -13.51
N GLN A 296 28.24 8.67 -13.20
CA GLN A 296 28.18 7.32 -13.72
C GLN A 296 27.07 6.51 -13.05
N LEU A 297 26.92 6.61 -11.74
CA LEU A 297 25.85 5.96 -10.99
C LEU A 297 24.48 6.50 -11.44
N SER A 298 24.35 7.81 -11.55
CA SER A 298 23.12 8.48 -12.03
C SER A 298 22.78 8.07 -13.47
N ALA A 299 23.77 8.03 -14.38
CA ALA A 299 23.58 7.63 -15.76
C ALA A 299 23.23 6.13 -15.89
N ALA A 300 23.80 5.26 -15.04
CA ALA A 300 23.46 3.84 -15.02
C ALA A 300 21.99 3.61 -14.62
N LEU A 301 21.48 4.33 -13.63
CA LEU A 301 20.07 4.29 -13.24
C LEU A 301 19.17 4.79 -14.38
N ALA A 302 19.51 5.93 -15.00
CA ALA A 302 18.75 6.47 -16.13
C ALA A 302 18.68 5.47 -17.30
N ALA A 303 19.81 4.89 -17.69
CA ALA A 303 19.89 3.88 -18.76
C ALA A 303 19.11 2.59 -18.43
N TYR A 304 19.03 2.21 -17.15
CA TYR A 304 18.18 1.10 -16.73
C TYR A 304 16.70 1.45 -16.87
N ARG A 305 16.28 2.63 -16.43
CA ARG A 305 14.89 3.09 -16.50
C ARG A 305 14.33 3.13 -17.92
N GLU A 306 15.15 3.49 -18.91
CA GLU A 306 14.76 3.45 -20.34
C GLU A 306 14.33 2.04 -20.79
N ARG A 307 14.92 0.99 -20.21
CA ARG A 307 14.65 -0.43 -20.56
C ARG A 307 13.75 -1.14 -19.56
N GLU A 308 13.56 -0.56 -18.39
CA GLU A 308 12.88 -1.20 -17.27
C GLU A 308 11.46 -1.62 -17.64
N ARG A 309 10.71 -0.76 -18.32
CA ARG A 309 9.34 -1.04 -18.78
C ARG A 309 9.26 -2.28 -19.64
N GLU A 310 10.12 -2.39 -20.64
CA GLU A 310 10.16 -3.55 -21.53
C GLU A 310 10.54 -4.84 -20.76
N LEU A 311 11.51 -4.76 -19.87
CA LEU A 311 11.91 -5.88 -19.03
C LEU A 311 10.79 -6.31 -18.05
N GLN A 312 10.03 -5.37 -17.52
CA GLN A 312 8.88 -5.65 -16.66
C GLN A 312 7.77 -6.37 -17.44
N ILE A 313 7.44 -5.89 -18.64
CA ILE A 313 6.45 -6.52 -19.53
C ILE A 313 6.86 -7.96 -19.89
N GLN A 314 8.12 -8.18 -20.27
CA GLN A 314 8.64 -9.52 -20.60
C GLN A 314 8.57 -10.48 -19.40
N ARG A 315 8.96 -10.01 -18.20
CA ARG A 315 8.84 -10.81 -16.97
C ARG A 315 7.40 -11.13 -16.62
N ALA A 316 6.49 -10.16 -16.76
CA ALA A 316 5.08 -10.36 -16.50
C ALA A 316 4.46 -11.41 -17.45
N ALA A 317 4.77 -11.32 -18.74
CA ALA A 317 4.34 -12.32 -19.72
C ALA A 317 4.85 -13.72 -19.37
N SER A 318 6.10 -13.85 -18.93
CA SER A 318 6.69 -15.14 -18.51
C SER A 318 6.05 -15.71 -17.21
N ARG A 319 5.41 -14.87 -16.40
CA ARG A 319 4.65 -15.25 -15.20
C ARG A 319 3.18 -15.56 -15.48
N GLY A 320 2.73 -15.47 -16.74
CA GLY A 320 1.34 -15.74 -17.13
C GLY A 320 0.41 -14.54 -16.98
N VAL A 321 0.94 -13.32 -17.00
CA VAL A 321 0.12 -12.13 -17.07
C VAL A 321 -0.40 -11.97 -18.50
N ASP A 322 -1.70 -11.87 -18.65
CA ASP A 322 -2.36 -11.63 -19.92
C ASP A 322 -2.20 -10.16 -20.33
N ASN A 323 -1.76 -9.91 -21.57
CA ASN A 323 -1.65 -8.57 -22.15
C ASN A 323 -0.93 -7.54 -21.22
N PRO A 324 0.26 -7.82 -20.66
CA PRO A 324 0.91 -6.93 -19.72
C PRO A 324 1.21 -5.55 -20.30
N ALA A 325 1.38 -5.45 -21.64
CA ALA A 325 1.56 -4.17 -22.32
C ALA A 325 0.30 -3.28 -22.23
N GLU A 326 -0.90 -3.86 -22.26
CA GLU A 326 -2.15 -3.12 -22.10
C GLU A 326 -2.34 -2.60 -20.67
N ILE A 327 -2.01 -3.42 -19.67
CA ILE A 327 -2.02 -3.01 -18.25
C ILE A 327 -1.02 -1.85 -18.04
N ALA A 328 0.21 -1.98 -18.58
CA ALA A 328 1.20 -0.92 -18.49
C ALA A 328 0.74 0.38 -19.18
N ALA A 329 0.14 0.28 -20.37
CA ALA A 329 -0.39 1.43 -21.09
C ALA A 329 -1.59 2.09 -20.36
N ALA A 330 -2.42 1.30 -19.69
CA ALA A 330 -3.51 1.83 -18.85
C ALA A 330 -2.95 2.61 -17.65
N TYR A 331 -1.95 2.03 -16.98
CA TYR A 331 -1.24 2.71 -15.90
C TYR A 331 -0.58 4.02 -16.35
N ASP A 332 0.10 4.02 -17.49
CA ASP A 332 0.77 5.22 -18.01
C ASP A 332 -0.24 6.35 -18.30
N ARG A 333 -1.41 6.01 -18.84
CA ARG A 333 -2.50 7.01 -19.03
C ARG A 333 -3.05 7.53 -17.72
N ALA A 334 -3.27 6.65 -16.75
CA ALA A 334 -3.72 7.04 -15.41
C ALA A 334 -2.68 7.93 -14.73
N LEU A 335 -1.40 7.55 -14.79
CA LEU A 335 -0.30 8.33 -14.20
C LEU A 335 -0.21 9.74 -14.78
N GLU A 336 -0.34 9.89 -16.11
CA GLU A 336 -0.35 11.21 -16.76
C GLU A 336 -1.57 12.04 -16.34
N LYS A 337 -2.75 11.43 -16.25
CA LYS A 337 -3.96 12.07 -15.71
C LYS A 337 -3.73 12.58 -14.28
N TRP A 338 -3.21 11.71 -13.40
CA TRP A 338 -2.97 12.05 -12.00
C TRP A 338 -1.88 13.09 -11.82
N ARG A 339 -0.83 13.08 -12.64
CA ARG A 339 0.17 14.17 -12.69
C ARG A 339 -0.50 15.52 -12.96
N GLY A 340 -1.41 15.59 -13.92
CA GLY A 340 -2.18 16.80 -14.23
C GLY A 340 -3.12 17.22 -13.09
N ILE A 341 -3.70 16.28 -12.35
CA ILE A 341 -4.57 16.57 -11.20
C ILE A 341 -3.72 17.12 -10.04
N VAL A 342 -2.66 16.44 -9.66
CA VAL A 342 -1.75 16.84 -8.57
C VAL A 342 -1.17 18.23 -8.83
N ALA A 343 -0.69 18.50 -10.04
CA ALA A 343 -0.15 19.81 -10.41
C ALA A 343 -1.17 20.97 -10.28
N ARG A 344 -2.47 20.68 -10.39
CA ARG A 344 -3.52 21.70 -10.17
C ARG A 344 -3.85 21.92 -8.71
N ILE A 345 -3.65 20.91 -7.87
CA ILE A 345 -3.93 20.97 -6.42
C ILE A 345 -2.81 21.69 -5.69
N GLY A 346 -1.54 21.33 -5.98
CA GLY A 346 -0.41 21.94 -5.31
C GLY A 346 0.94 21.41 -5.77
N ASP A 347 2.01 21.99 -5.22
CA ASP A 347 3.36 21.48 -5.42
C ASP A 347 3.59 20.23 -4.58
N PRO A 348 3.88 19.06 -5.19
CA PRO A 348 4.12 17.83 -4.45
C PRO A 348 5.42 17.81 -3.63
N ALA A 349 6.29 18.81 -3.82
CA ALA A 349 7.52 18.96 -3.04
C ALA A 349 7.33 19.79 -1.76
N GLN A 350 6.10 20.21 -1.48
CA GLN A 350 5.74 21.00 -0.29
C GLN A 350 4.66 20.29 0.52
N PRO A 351 4.60 20.49 1.85
CA PRO A 351 3.48 20.06 2.66
C PRO A 351 2.17 20.68 2.18
N TRP A 352 1.10 19.89 2.16
CA TRP A 352 -0.23 20.32 1.71
C TRP A 352 -1.10 20.76 2.89
N ASP A 353 -1.86 21.85 2.69
CA ASP A 353 -2.88 22.30 3.64
C ASP A 353 -4.16 21.45 3.56
N ASP A 354 -5.12 21.72 4.45
CA ASP A 354 -6.36 20.96 4.55
C ASP A 354 -7.25 21.11 3.29
N ASP A 355 -7.23 22.25 2.62
CA ASP A 355 -8.00 22.48 1.39
C ASP A 355 -7.41 21.65 0.23
N GLN A 356 -6.10 21.57 0.12
CA GLN A 356 -5.40 20.75 -0.86
C GLN A 356 -5.62 19.25 -0.62
N ARG A 357 -5.55 18.82 0.65
CA ARG A 357 -5.86 17.43 1.05
C ARG A 357 -7.31 17.07 0.71
N SER A 358 -8.26 17.94 1.02
CA SER A 358 -9.67 17.75 0.72
C SER A 358 -9.94 17.70 -0.79
N ALA A 359 -9.28 18.56 -1.57
CA ALA A 359 -9.37 18.55 -3.03
C ALA A 359 -8.83 17.26 -3.63
N TYR A 360 -7.76 16.70 -3.05
CA TYR A 360 -7.18 15.44 -3.49
C TYR A 360 -8.07 14.23 -3.15
N GLU A 361 -8.63 14.17 -1.95
CA GLU A 361 -9.64 13.16 -1.56
C GLU A 361 -10.85 13.19 -2.50
N LYS A 362 -11.33 14.40 -2.81
CA LYS A 362 -12.41 14.58 -3.77
C LYS A 362 -12.04 14.06 -5.16
N ALA A 363 -10.85 14.36 -5.65
CA ALA A 363 -10.41 13.88 -6.96
C ALA A 363 -10.31 12.34 -7.00
N ILE A 364 -9.77 11.71 -5.95
CA ILE A 364 -9.70 10.25 -5.83
C ILE A 364 -11.10 9.63 -5.87
N ARG A 365 -12.04 10.20 -5.12
CA ARG A 365 -13.44 9.76 -5.12
C ARG A 365 -14.06 9.86 -6.49
N ASP A 366 -13.97 11.04 -7.11
CA ASP A 366 -14.66 11.35 -8.37
C ASP A 366 -14.07 10.56 -9.57
N GLU A 367 -12.75 10.43 -9.62
CA GLU A 367 -12.04 9.84 -10.77
C GLU A 367 -11.92 8.31 -10.69
N ILE A 368 -12.05 7.71 -9.51
CA ILE A 368 -11.87 6.27 -9.30
C ILE A 368 -13.15 5.65 -8.73
N PHE A 369 -13.47 5.98 -7.48
CA PHE A 369 -14.40 5.19 -6.68
C PHE A 369 -15.87 5.34 -7.08
N LEU A 370 -16.26 6.46 -7.73
CA LEU A 370 -17.59 6.59 -8.34
C LEU A 370 -17.78 5.67 -9.56
N HIS A 371 -16.70 5.10 -10.09
CA HIS A 371 -16.73 4.21 -11.26
C HIS A 371 -16.55 2.74 -10.91
N VAL A 372 -16.25 2.41 -9.63
CA VAL A 372 -16.10 1.03 -9.16
C VAL A 372 -17.46 0.41 -8.92
N PRO A 373 -17.79 -0.74 -9.58
CA PRO A 373 -19.01 -1.48 -9.24
C PRO A 373 -18.99 -1.93 -7.77
N LEU A 374 -20.11 -1.75 -7.08
CA LEU A 374 -20.26 -2.18 -5.68
C LEU A 374 -20.78 -3.62 -5.55
N ASP A 375 -20.89 -4.35 -6.68
CA ASP A 375 -21.45 -5.71 -6.75
C ASP A 375 -20.49 -6.78 -6.19
#